data_7dfa85a2dacaecb547b9ccefd006165e
#
_entry.id   7dfa85a2dacaecb547b9ccefd006165e
#
_cell.length_a   1.000
_cell.length_b   1.000
_cell.length_c   1.000
_cell.angle_alpha   90.00
_cell.angle_beta   90.00
_cell.angle_gamma   90.00
#
_symmetry.space_group_name_H-M   'P 1'
#
loop_
_entity.id
_entity.type
_entity.pdbx_description
1 polymer ?
#
loop_
_entity_poly.entity_id
_entity_poly.type
_entity_poly.pdbx_seq_one_letter_code
_entity_poly.pdbx_strand_id
1 'polypeptide(L)'
;PDGKKIIMSFAKDGNSDIYTMNLENRLVERITEDSSIDTSPSFSPDGKYICFNSDRSGLQQIYTMRSDGTNTKRISFGNGIYGTPVWSPRGDLIAFTKMKAGKFYIGVMRSDGTGERLLTENYYQEAPSWSPNGRLLVFYRETKSGKDGSGFTAKLWSIDITGYNERELKTETDASDPSWSSLLSN
;
A
#
# COMPACT_ATOMS: atom_id res chain seq x y z
N PRO A 1 -10.36 -4.43 -10.21
CA PRO A 1 -11.64 -4.53 -9.50
C PRO A 1 -12.62 -5.49 -10.17
N ASP A 2 -12.65 -5.53 -11.51
CA ASP A 2 -13.53 -6.43 -12.30
C ASP A 2 -12.91 -7.81 -12.58
N GLY A 3 -11.72 -8.09 -12.10
CA GLY A 3 -11.00 -9.33 -12.33
C GLY A 3 -10.43 -9.51 -13.75
N LYS A 4 -10.44 -8.48 -14.59
CA LYS A 4 -9.97 -8.56 -15.98
C LYS A 4 -8.56 -8.08 -16.19
N LYS A 5 -8.05 -7.23 -15.31
CA LYS A 5 -6.69 -6.67 -15.38
C LYS A 5 -5.96 -6.85 -14.04
N ILE A 6 -4.67 -7.08 -14.12
CA ILE A 6 -3.74 -6.91 -12.99
C ILE A 6 -2.94 -5.63 -13.20
N ILE A 7 -2.51 -5.03 -12.10
CA ILE A 7 -1.61 -3.89 -12.08
C ILE A 7 -0.35 -4.28 -11.32
N MET A 8 0.80 -3.83 -11.82
CA MET A 8 2.10 -4.21 -11.26
C MET A 8 3.13 -3.12 -11.49
N SER A 9 4.17 -3.13 -10.67
CA SER A 9 5.42 -2.44 -10.96
C SER A 9 6.32 -3.38 -11.74
N PHE A 10 6.96 -2.87 -12.79
CA PHE A 10 7.93 -3.63 -13.55
C PHE A 10 9.18 -2.78 -13.79
N ALA A 11 10.34 -3.35 -13.45
CA ALA A 11 11.64 -2.70 -13.66
C ALA A 11 12.21 -3.07 -15.04
N LYS A 12 12.54 -2.06 -15.84
CA LYS A 12 13.18 -2.21 -17.13
C LYS A 12 14.20 -1.08 -17.33
N ASP A 13 15.36 -1.43 -17.86
CA ASP A 13 16.43 -0.47 -18.22
C ASP A 13 16.83 0.47 -17.05
N GLY A 14 16.77 -0.04 -15.81
CA GLY A 14 17.17 0.72 -14.61
C GLY A 14 16.08 1.64 -14.04
N ASN A 15 14.87 1.64 -14.60
CA ASN A 15 13.71 2.36 -14.07
C ASN A 15 12.57 1.39 -13.72
N SER A 16 11.72 1.79 -12.80
CA SER A 16 10.50 1.06 -12.42
C SER A 16 9.27 1.88 -12.75
N ASP A 17 8.37 1.30 -13.51
CA ASP A 17 7.12 1.92 -13.95
C ASP A 17 5.91 1.06 -13.61
N ILE A 18 4.74 1.68 -13.70
CA ILE A 18 3.45 1.00 -13.53
C ILE A 18 3.00 0.42 -14.88
N TYR A 19 2.62 -0.84 -14.83
CA TYR A 19 2.08 -1.58 -15.97
C TYR A 19 0.75 -2.21 -15.61
N THR A 20 -0.10 -2.41 -16.60
CA THR A 20 -1.28 -3.27 -16.51
C THR A 20 -1.16 -4.44 -17.46
N MET A 21 -1.74 -5.57 -17.11
CA MET A 21 -1.89 -6.72 -18.00
C MET A 21 -3.34 -7.16 -18.04
N ASN A 22 -3.87 -7.26 -19.23
CA ASN A 22 -5.20 -7.86 -19.45
C ASN A 22 -5.08 -9.39 -19.29
N LEU A 23 -5.94 -9.99 -18.46
CA LEU A 23 -5.87 -11.42 -18.13
C LEU A 23 -6.40 -12.33 -19.23
N GLU A 24 -7.27 -11.83 -20.12
CA GLU A 24 -7.83 -12.61 -21.21
C GLU A 24 -6.84 -12.78 -22.38
N ASN A 25 -6.31 -11.66 -22.88
CA ASN A 25 -5.42 -11.65 -24.06
C ASN A 25 -3.92 -11.47 -23.68
N ARG A 26 -3.60 -11.30 -22.39
CA ARG A 26 -2.25 -11.09 -21.84
C ARG A 26 -1.51 -9.88 -22.39
N LEU A 27 -2.23 -8.92 -22.97
CA LEU A 27 -1.64 -7.67 -23.42
C LEU A 27 -1.13 -6.87 -22.22
N VAL A 28 0.14 -6.47 -22.27
CA VAL A 28 0.79 -5.63 -21.27
C VAL A 28 0.87 -4.21 -21.80
N GLU A 29 0.41 -3.24 -21.01
CA GLU A 29 0.45 -1.81 -21.31
C GLU A 29 1.25 -1.09 -20.23
N ARG A 30 2.20 -0.25 -20.61
CA ARG A 30 2.93 0.66 -19.73
C ARG A 30 2.04 1.87 -19.43
N ILE A 31 1.87 2.21 -18.17
CA ILE A 31 0.96 3.27 -17.72
C ILE A 31 1.74 4.54 -17.33
N THR A 32 2.93 4.38 -16.75
CA THR A 32 3.82 5.52 -16.45
C THR A 32 5.10 5.42 -17.27
N GLU A 33 5.61 6.60 -17.71
CA GLU A 33 6.82 6.71 -18.55
C GLU A 33 7.78 7.79 -18.03
N ASP A 34 7.62 8.19 -16.77
CA ASP A 34 8.48 9.16 -16.12
C ASP A 34 9.84 8.54 -15.78
N SER A 35 10.89 9.35 -15.65
CA SER A 35 12.22 8.88 -15.22
C SER A 35 12.28 8.52 -13.74
N SER A 36 11.20 8.76 -13.00
CA SER A 36 11.06 8.44 -11.58
C SER A 36 10.77 6.98 -11.33
N ILE A 37 11.07 6.52 -10.14
CA ILE A 37 10.76 5.17 -9.68
C ILE A 37 9.29 5.12 -9.22
N ASP A 38 8.44 4.53 -10.04
CA ASP A 38 7.01 4.34 -9.78
C ASP A 38 6.73 2.90 -9.33
N THR A 39 6.16 2.73 -8.12
CA THR A 39 5.97 1.41 -7.50
C THR A 39 4.66 1.29 -6.73
N SER A 40 4.37 0.07 -6.28
CA SER A 40 3.24 -0.25 -5.38
C SER A 40 1.90 0.29 -5.85
N PRO A 41 1.47 0.02 -7.08
CA PRO A 41 0.21 0.51 -7.59
C PRO A 41 -1.00 -0.24 -7.00
N SER A 42 -2.09 0.49 -6.79
CA SER A 42 -3.38 -0.07 -6.36
C SER A 42 -4.53 0.62 -7.09
N PHE A 43 -5.44 -0.17 -7.66
CA PHE A 43 -6.67 0.37 -8.27
C PHE A 43 -7.65 0.88 -7.22
N SER A 44 -8.36 1.96 -7.55
CA SER A 44 -9.61 2.29 -6.87
C SER A 44 -10.67 1.20 -7.09
N PRO A 45 -11.63 1.00 -6.17
CA PRO A 45 -12.61 -0.09 -6.30
C PRO A 45 -13.52 0.04 -7.53
N ASP A 46 -13.69 1.24 -8.08
CA ASP A 46 -14.41 1.48 -9.33
C ASP A 46 -13.54 1.34 -10.61
N GLY A 47 -12.23 1.06 -10.43
CA GLY A 47 -11.26 0.89 -11.51
C GLY A 47 -10.88 2.16 -12.29
N LYS A 48 -11.34 3.34 -11.85
CA LYS A 48 -11.11 4.59 -12.59
C LYS A 48 -9.79 5.27 -12.26
N TYR A 49 -9.23 4.97 -11.08
CA TYR A 49 -8.02 5.59 -10.59
C TYR A 49 -7.02 4.55 -10.11
N ILE A 50 -5.76 4.96 -10.05
CA ILE A 50 -4.63 4.22 -9.50
C ILE A 50 -3.97 5.11 -8.46
N CYS A 51 -3.68 4.59 -7.26
CA CYS A 51 -2.70 5.20 -6.36
C CYS A 51 -1.39 4.43 -6.44
N PHE A 52 -0.27 5.12 -6.28
CA PHE A 52 1.05 4.54 -6.40
C PHE A 52 2.11 5.39 -5.69
N ASN A 53 3.29 4.83 -5.50
CA ASN A 53 4.48 5.55 -5.04
C ASN A 53 5.26 6.12 -6.19
N SER A 54 5.84 7.31 -5.98
CA SER A 54 6.79 7.91 -6.89
C SER A 54 7.78 8.81 -6.17
N ASP A 55 9.01 8.83 -6.62
CA ASP A 55 10.06 9.77 -6.14
C ASP A 55 10.22 11.02 -7.02
N ARG A 56 9.31 11.26 -7.97
CA ARG A 56 9.34 12.40 -8.90
C ARG A 56 9.40 13.78 -8.23
N SER A 57 9.10 13.86 -6.95
CA SER A 57 9.24 15.09 -6.14
C SER A 57 10.42 15.02 -5.16
N GLY A 58 11.38 14.14 -5.38
CA GLY A 58 12.62 13.95 -4.61
C GLY A 58 12.58 12.78 -3.66
N LEU A 59 11.62 12.70 -2.74
CA LEU A 59 11.40 11.54 -1.87
C LEU A 59 10.15 10.79 -2.29
N GLN A 60 10.09 9.51 -1.97
CA GLN A 60 8.93 8.66 -2.22
C GLN A 60 7.66 9.26 -1.59
N GLN A 61 6.67 9.53 -2.42
CA GLN A 61 5.39 10.10 -2.05
C GLN A 61 4.26 9.32 -2.71
N ILE A 62 3.03 9.54 -2.24
CA ILE A 62 1.84 8.92 -2.84
C ILE A 62 1.26 9.84 -3.89
N TYR A 63 1.00 9.26 -5.03
CA TYR A 63 0.34 9.90 -6.18
C TYR A 63 -0.92 9.16 -6.53
N THR A 64 -1.84 9.85 -7.17
CA THR A 64 -3.00 9.27 -7.85
C THR A 64 -3.00 9.71 -9.30
N MET A 65 -3.53 8.85 -10.17
CA MET A 65 -3.76 9.12 -11.59
C MET A 65 -5.03 8.43 -12.05
N ARG A 66 -5.52 8.78 -13.22
CA ARG A 66 -6.54 7.97 -13.88
C ARG A 66 -5.97 6.63 -14.31
N SER A 67 -6.82 5.62 -14.48
CA SER A 67 -6.39 4.28 -14.90
C SER A 67 -5.78 4.21 -16.31
N ASP A 68 -5.94 5.26 -17.09
CA ASP A 68 -5.28 5.46 -18.39
C ASP A 68 -3.91 6.17 -18.30
N GLY A 69 -3.39 6.44 -17.09
CA GLY A 69 -2.12 7.12 -16.83
C GLY A 69 -2.21 8.66 -16.79
N THR A 70 -3.37 9.24 -17.13
CA THR A 70 -3.52 10.70 -17.17
C THR A 70 -3.82 11.30 -15.80
N ASN A 71 -3.68 12.62 -15.68
CA ASN A 71 -4.01 13.41 -14.47
C ASN A 71 -3.24 12.96 -13.20
N THR A 72 -1.96 12.67 -13.33
CA THR A 72 -1.09 12.34 -12.19
C THR A 72 -1.02 13.51 -11.20
N LYS A 73 -1.31 13.23 -9.93
CA LYS A 73 -1.32 14.22 -8.83
C LYS A 73 -0.67 13.63 -7.59
N ARG A 74 0.21 14.40 -6.95
CA ARG A 74 0.68 14.09 -5.59
C ARG A 74 -0.43 14.32 -4.59
N ILE A 75 -0.61 13.40 -3.64
CA ILE A 75 -1.62 13.51 -2.57
C ILE A 75 -1.03 13.44 -1.17
N SER A 76 0.25 13.09 -0.99
CA SER A 76 0.93 13.13 0.30
C SER A 76 1.88 14.34 0.38
N PHE A 77 1.79 15.13 1.45
CA PHE A 77 2.55 16.38 1.62
C PHE A 77 3.24 16.48 2.99
N GLY A 78 3.04 15.51 3.87
CA GLY A 78 3.67 15.49 5.19
C GLY A 78 5.18 15.19 5.13
N ASN A 79 5.89 15.52 6.20
CA ASN A 79 7.30 15.15 6.34
C ASN A 79 7.47 13.63 6.42
N GLY A 80 8.44 13.09 5.70
CA GLY A 80 8.78 11.67 5.68
C GLY A 80 8.64 11.04 4.29
N ILE A 81 8.89 9.76 4.24
CA ILE A 81 8.77 8.90 3.06
C ILE A 81 7.47 8.12 3.18
N TYR A 82 6.69 8.09 2.11
CA TYR A 82 5.46 7.32 2.03
C TYR A 82 5.65 6.11 1.12
N GLY A 83 5.03 4.99 1.47
CA GLY A 83 5.16 3.73 0.77
C GLY A 83 3.89 2.89 0.76
N THR A 84 3.86 1.88 -0.10
CA THR A 84 2.84 0.83 -0.16
C THR A 84 1.39 1.34 -0.06
N PRO A 85 0.95 2.32 -0.88
CA PRO A 85 -0.41 2.80 -0.82
C PRO A 85 -1.38 1.73 -1.33
N VAL A 86 -2.47 1.55 -0.62
CA VAL A 86 -3.54 0.63 -1.02
C VAL A 86 -4.91 1.28 -0.86
N TRP A 87 -5.71 1.23 -1.92
CA TRP A 87 -7.02 1.85 -1.93
C TRP A 87 -8.04 1.03 -1.11
N SER A 88 -8.82 1.71 -0.30
CA SER A 88 -9.93 1.10 0.44
C SER A 88 -10.97 0.50 -0.51
N PRO A 89 -11.54 -0.68 -0.21
CA PRO A 89 -12.64 -1.23 -0.99
C PRO A 89 -13.90 -0.34 -1.01
N ARG A 90 -13.98 0.63 -0.11
CA ARG A 90 -15.05 1.65 -0.07
C ARG A 90 -14.78 2.87 -0.95
N GLY A 91 -13.54 3.03 -1.44
CA GLY A 91 -13.13 4.14 -2.31
C GLY A 91 -12.86 5.47 -1.61
N ASP A 92 -13.08 5.56 -0.32
CA ASP A 92 -13.01 6.80 0.48
C ASP A 92 -11.61 7.08 1.02
N LEU A 93 -10.82 6.03 1.28
CA LEU A 93 -9.52 6.12 1.94
C LEU A 93 -8.42 5.42 1.13
N ILE A 94 -7.19 5.83 1.38
CA ILE A 94 -5.96 5.14 0.99
C ILE A 94 -5.19 4.85 2.27
N ALA A 95 -4.86 3.58 2.52
CA ALA A 95 -3.92 3.20 3.56
C ALA A 95 -2.50 3.23 3.01
N PHE A 96 -1.51 3.47 3.87
CA PHE A 96 -0.11 3.60 3.47
C PHE A 96 0.84 3.28 4.61
N THR A 97 2.08 2.99 4.25
CA THR A 97 3.22 3.01 5.16
C THR A 97 3.86 4.40 5.12
N LYS A 98 4.29 4.92 6.26
CA LYS A 98 5.07 6.16 6.36
C LYS A 98 6.31 5.93 7.20
N MET A 99 7.45 6.34 6.71
CA MET A 99 8.69 6.40 7.47
C MET A 99 9.01 7.85 7.83
N LYS A 100 9.19 8.13 9.12
CA LYS A 100 9.52 9.46 9.63
C LYS A 100 10.39 9.33 10.88
N ALA A 101 11.51 10.05 10.92
CA ALA A 101 12.43 10.08 12.07
C ALA A 101 12.85 8.67 12.54
N GLY A 102 13.13 7.75 11.61
CA GLY A 102 13.58 6.39 11.90
C GLY A 102 12.49 5.45 12.41
N LYS A 103 11.23 5.85 12.36
CA LYS A 103 10.07 5.04 12.74
C LYS A 103 9.13 4.84 11.57
N PHE A 104 8.41 3.73 11.61
CA PHE A 104 7.41 3.36 10.63
C PHE A 104 6.00 3.47 11.22
N TYR A 105 5.09 3.93 10.39
CA TYR A 105 3.69 4.13 10.73
C TYR A 105 2.80 3.48 9.67
N ILE A 106 1.72 2.85 10.09
CA ILE A 106 0.59 2.57 9.21
C ILE A 106 -0.38 3.74 9.37
N GLY A 107 -0.78 4.32 8.25
CA GLY A 107 -1.67 5.47 8.22
C GLY A 107 -2.77 5.32 7.18
N VAL A 108 -3.74 6.23 7.27
CA VAL A 108 -4.81 6.40 6.29
C VAL A 108 -4.98 7.88 5.96
N MET A 109 -5.37 8.17 4.73
CA MET A 109 -5.79 9.49 4.29
C MET A 109 -6.99 9.36 3.35
N ARG A 110 -7.73 10.45 3.13
CA ARG A 110 -8.75 10.46 2.07
C ARG A 110 -8.10 10.32 0.70
N SER A 111 -8.87 9.88 -0.27
CA SER A 111 -8.39 9.70 -1.65
C SER A 111 -7.93 11.00 -2.33
N ASP A 112 -8.30 12.15 -1.78
CA ASP A 112 -7.81 13.49 -2.19
C ASP A 112 -6.54 13.95 -1.45
N GLY A 113 -6.02 13.12 -0.51
CA GLY A 113 -4.84 13.40 0.30
C GLY A 113 -5.13 14.13 1.62
N THR A 114 -6.36 14.54 1.87
CA THR A 114 -6.71 15.25 3.11
C THR A 114 -6.94 14.28 4.27
N GLY A 115 -6.93 14.79 5.50
CA GLY A 115 -7.29 14.02 6.68
C GLY A 115 -6.33 12.88 7.00
N GLU A 116 -5.03 13.04 6.74
CA GLU A 116 -4.00 12.07 7.13
C GLU A 116 -4.08 11.77 8.63
N ARG A 117 -4.10 10.48 8.95
CA ARG A 117 -4.02 9.97 10.32
C ARG A 117 -3.04 8.81 10.37
N LEU A 118 -2.11 8.86 11.32
CA LEU A 118 -1.21 7.76 11.63
C LEU A 118 -1.89 6.90 12.70
N LEU A 119 -2.08 5.62 12.43
CA LEU A 119 -2.82 4.68 13.28
C LEU A 119 -1.90 3.95 14.25
N THR A 120 -0.68 3.61 13.80
CA THR A 120 0.31 2.86 14.58
C THR A 120 1.69 3.50 14.46
N GLU A 121 2.57 3.23 15.42
CA GLU A 121 3.99 3.57 15.38
C GLU A 121 4.82 2.35 15.79
N ASN A 122 5.87 2.01 15.02
CA ASN A 122 6.81 0.95 15.39
C ASN A 122 8.19 1.18 14.77
N TYR A 123 9.16 0.34 15.17
CA TYR A 123 10.50 0.32 14.58
C TYR A 123 10.45 -0.08 13.10
N TYR A 124 9.72 -1.14 12.76
CA TYR A 124 9.49 -1.57 11.38
C TYR A 124 8.11 -2.21 11.24
N GLN A 125 7.32 -1.67 10.34
CA GLN A 125 6.01 -2.20 9.95
C GLN A 125 5.61 -1.63 8.60
N GLU A 126 4.99 -2.44 7.72
CA GLU A 126 4.55 -1.98 6.41
C GLU A 126 3.52 -2.90 5.75
N ALA A 127 3.24 -2.61 4.47
CA ALA A 127 2.34 -3.37 3.60
C ALA A 127 0.92 -3.54 4.17
N PRO A 128 0.18 -2.43 4.40
CA PRO A 128 -1.19 -2.53 4.83
C PRO A 128 -2.08 -3.15 3.75
N SER A 129 -3.02 -4.00 4.18
CA SER A 129 -4.05 -4.58 3.33
C SER A 129 -5.42 -4.40 4.00
N TRP A 130 -6.43 -4.07 3.22
CA TRP A 130 -7.77 -3.80 3.70
C TRP A 130 -8.60 -5.06 3.89
N SER A 131 -9.36 -5.14 4.99
CA SER A 131 -10.48 -6.07 5.06
C SER A 131 -11.54 -5.73 4.01
N PRO A 132 -12.30 -6.70 3.48
CA PRO A 132 -13.28 -6.46 2.41
C PRO A 132 -14.36 -5.41 2.74
N ASN A 133 -14.66 -5.22 4.03
CA ASN A 133 -15.62 -4.22 4.50
C ASN A 133 -15.00 -2.83 4.73
N GLY A 134 -13.67 -2.67 4.52
CA GLY A 134 -12.95 -1.42 4.69
C GLY A 134 -12.87 -0.90 6.12
N ARG A 135 -13.00 -1.77 7.14
CA ARG A 135 -12.97 -1.37 8.57
C ARG A 135 -11.68 -1.71 9.28
N LEU A 136 -10.96 -2.73 8.80
CA LEU A 136 -9.71 -3.18 9.40
C LEU A 136 -8.58 -3.10 8.37
N LEU A 137 -7.40 -2.85 8.88
CA LEU A 137 -6.14 -3.06 8.17
C LEU A 137 -5.43 -4.25 8.79
N VAL A 138 -4.80 -5.06 7.96
CA VAL A 138 -3.79 -6.03 8.34
C VAL A 138 -2.46 -5.58 7.72
N PHE A 139 -1.38 -5.72 8.47
CA PHE A 139 -0.03 -5.34 8.07
C PHE A 139 0.97 -6.26 8.74
N TYR A 140 2.22 -6.26 8.30
CA TYR A 140 3.23 -6.97 9.05
C TYR A 140 4.11 -6.01 9.85
N ARG A 141 4.68 -6.54 10.93
CA ARG A 141 5.57 -5.85 11.84
C ARG A 141 6.73 -6.75 12.20
N GLU A 142 7.94 -6.21 12.14
CA GLU A 142 9.10 -6.88 12.70
C GLU A 142 9.26 -6.53 14.19
N THR A 143 9.47 -7.56 14.98
CA THR A 143 9.80 -7.44 16.40
C THR A 143 11.14 -8.10 16.66
N LYS A 144 11.91 -7.54 17.58
CA LYS A 144 13.17 -8.15 18.00
C LYS A 144 12.90 -9.52 18.63
N SER A 145 13.62 -10.53 18.18
CA SER A 145 13.54 -11.90 18.69
C SER A 145 14.91 -12.35 19.22
N GLY A 146 14.91 -13.42 20.02
CA GLY A 146 16.10 -13.93 20.68
C GLY A 146 16.36 -13.29 22.04
N LYS A 147 17.06 -14.02 22.92
CA LYS A 147 17.39 -13.56 24.29
C LYS A 147 18.33 -12.36 24.32
N ASP A 148 19.12 -12.19 23.27
CA ASP A 148 20.08 -11.10 23.07
C ASP A 148 19.55 -9.99 22.14
N GLY A 149 18.33 -10.16 21.59
CA GLY A 149 17.72 -9.20 20.66
C GLY A 149 18.41 -9.13 19.29
N SER A 150 19.21 -10.13 18.93
CA SER A 150 19.97 -10.17 17.66
C SER A 150 19.14 -10.61 16.45
N GLY A 151 17.97 -11.24 16.65
CA GLY A 151 17.06 -11.69 15.59
C GLY A 151 15.85 -10.77 15.44
N PHE A 152 15.17 -10.94 14.30
CA PHE A 152 13.86 -10.33 14.05
C PHE A 152 12.85 -11.41 13.68
N THR A 153 11.62 -11.19 14.05
CA THR A 153 10.47 -12.06 13.72
C THR A 153 9.40 -11.19 13.09
N ALA A 154 8.97 -11.54 11.88
CA ALA A 154 7.88 -10.86 11.21
C ALA A 154 6.55 -11.48 11.60
N LYS A 155 5.61 -10.68 12.10
CA LYS A 155 4.28 -11.09 12.51
C LYS A 155 3.20 -10.22 11.88
N LEU A 156 2.04 -10.82 11.65
CA LEU A 156 0.89 -10.08 11.18
C LEU A 156 0.16 -9.40 12.33
N TRP A 157 -0.27 -8.18 12.07
CA TRP A 157 -1.05 -7.36 12.99
C TRP A 157 -2.30 -6.83 12.31
N SER A 158 -3.33 -6.61 13.08
CA SER A 158 -4.54 -5.94 12.60
C SER A 158 -4.87 -4.74 13.47
N ILE A 159 -5.48 -3.72 12.85
CA ILE A 159 -5.95 -2.51 13.54
C ILE A 159 -7.25 -2.02 12.89
N ASP A 160 -8.14 -1.45 13.70
CA ASP A 160 -9.30 -0.73 13.21
C ASP A 160 -8.89 0.62 12.59
N ILE A 161 -9.62 1.07 11.57
CA ILE A 161 -9.36 2.38 10.92
C ILE A 161 -9.50 3.57 11.86
N THR A 162 -10.06 3.40 13.04
CA THR A 162 -10.12 4.42 14.09
C THR A 162 -8.81 4.51 14.89
N GLY A 163 -7.89 3.57 14.72
CA GLY A 163 -6.63 3.47 15.47
C GLY A 163 -6.74 2.67 16.77
N TYR A 164 -7.87 1.99 16.99
CA TYR A 164 -8.08 1.13 18.16
C TYR A 164 -8.02 -0.35 17.80
N ASN A 165 -8.05 -1.20 18.83
CA ASN A 165 -8.12 -2.67 18.69
C ASN A 165 -6.92 -3.27 17.91
N GLU A 166 -5.73 -2.67 18.07
CA GLU A 166 -4.51 -3.24 17.53
C GLU A 166 -4.22 -4.57 18.19
N ARG A 167 -3.98 -5.61 17.38
CA ARG A 167 -3.68 -6.96 17.89
C ARG A 167 -2.83 -7.76 16.92
N GLU A 168 -2.00 -8.62 17.47
CA GLU A 168 -1.27 -9.63 16.71
C GLU A 168 -2.23 -10.72 16.21
N LEU A 169 -2.06 -11.13 14.97
CA LEU A 169 -2.68 -12.29 14.39
C LEU A 169 -1.72 -13.47 14.51
N LYS A 170 -2.12 -14.50 15.24
CA LYS A 170 -1.27 -15.68 15.47
C LYS A 170 -0.98 -16.40 14.16
N THR A 171 0.29 -16.57 13.85
CA THR A 171 0.81 -17.36 12.74
C THR A 171 1.78 -18.40 13.30
N GLU A 172 1.83 -19.59 12.72
CA GLU A 172 2.74 -20.66 13.17
C GLU A 172 4.20 -20.29 12.90
N THR A 173 4.46 -19.57 11.81
CA THR A 173 5.78 -19.12 11.37
C THR A 173 5.80 -17.60 11.23
N ASP A 174 6.94 -17.07 10.80
CA ASP A 174 7.05 -15.68 10.34
C ASP A 174 6.13 -15.44 9.15
N ALA A 175 5.54 -14.25 9.10
CA ALA A 175 4.59 -13.88 8.05
C ALA A 175 4.72 -12.40 7.69
N SER A 176 4.70 -12.10 6.38
CA SER A 176 4.72 -10.76 5.80
C SER A 176 3.70 -10.63 4.68
N ASP A 177 3.57 -9.42 4.12
CA ASP A 177 2.79 -9.11 2.92
C ASP A 177 1.36 -9.68 2.94
N PRO A 178 0.56 -9.36 3.97
CA PRO A 178 -0.77 -9.91 4.12
C PRO A 178 -1.72 -9.46 3.00
N SER A 179 -2.61 -10.34 2.59
CA SER A 179 -3.70 -10.01 1.69
C SER A 179 -5.01 -10.62 2.19
N TRP A 180 -6.08 -9.83 2.18
CA TRP A 180 -7.41 -10.33 2.48
C TRP A 180 -8.02 -11.00 1.25
N SER A 181 -8.68 -12.13 1.46
CA SER A 181 -9.57 -12.67 0.44
C SER A 181 -10.86 -11.83 0.34
N SER A 182 -11.51 -11.85 -0.82
CA SER A 182 -12.89 -11.38 -0.92
C SER A 182 -13.80 -12.19 0.02
N LEU A 183 -14.92 -11.59 0.44
CA LEU A 183 -15.95 -12.35 1.14
C LEU A 183 -16.42 -13.47 0.21
N LEU A 184 -16.40 -14.71 0.72
CA LEU A 184 -17.01 -15.82 0.01
C LEU A 184 -18.52 -15.52 -0.07
N SER A 185 -19.07 -15.51 -1.28
CA SER A 185 -20.52 -15.54 -1.45
C SER A 185 -21.02 -16.91 -0.99
N ASN A 186 -21.86 -16.91 0.04
CA ASN A 186 -22.60 -18.11 0.44
C ASN A 186 -23.59 -18.51 -0.64
#